data_7c925332a822eb75dd40b3103c0ec07c
#
_entry.id   7c925332a822eb75dd40b3103c0ec07c
#
_cell.length_a   1.000
_cell.length_b   1.000
_cell.length_c   1.000
_cell.angle_alpha   90.00
_cell.angle_beta   90.00
_cell.angle_gamma   90.00
#
_symmetry.space_group_name_H-M   'P 1'
#
loop_
_entity.id
_entity.type
_entity.pdbx_description
1 polymer ?
#
loop_
_entity_poly.entity_id
_entity_poly.type
_entity_poly.pdbx_seq_one_letter_code
_entity_poly.pdbx_strand_id
1 'polypeptide(L)' 'MRDIIRDLYKHSLADATGISYSRLRKYATGLVKDLTPEEREKIYIYFVKVAEKFKADNNCD' A
#
# COMPACT_ATOMS: atom_id res chain seq x y z
N MET A 1 -4.88 5.09 7.04
CA MET A 1 -4.39 4.08 6.08
C MET A 1 -5.48 3.51 5.18
N ARG A 2 -6.67 3.23 5.70
CA ARG A 2 -7.76 2.65 4.89
C ARG A 2 -8.10 3.51 3.67
N ASP A 3 -8.22 4.81 3.85
CA ASP A 3 -8.57 5.71 2.75
C ASP A 3 -7.48 5.74 1.68
N ILE A 4 -6.23 5.69 2.09
CA ILE A 4 -5.10 5.68 1.17
C ILE A 4 -5.12 4.40 0.34
N ILE A 5 -5.35 3.24 0.98
CA ILE A 5 -5.40 1.96 0.27
C ILE A 5 -6.57 1.93 -0.70
N ARG A 6 -7.70 2.51 -0.32
CA ARG A 6 -8.88 2.55 -1.20
C ARG A 6 -8.59 3.32 -2.48
N ASP A 7 -7.79 4.39 -2.38
CA ASP A 7 -7.48 5.24 -3.53
C ASP A 7 -6.30 4.72 -4.35
N LEU A 8 -5.51 3.77 -3.81
CA LEU A 8 -4.36 3.22 -4.50
C LEU A 8 -4.75 2.09 -5.44
N TYR A 9 -3.86 1.83 -6.41
CA TYR A 9 -3.98 0.67 -7.29
C TYR A 9 -3.61 -0.59 -6.51
N LYS A 10 -4.62 -1.32 -6.06
CA LYS A 10 -4.47 -2.43 -5.13
C LYS A 10 -3.67 -3.61 -5.70
N HIS A 11 -3.72 -3.81 -7.02
CA HIS A 11 -2.95 -4.89 -7.66
C HIS A 11 -1.46 -4.68 -7.50
N SER A 12 -0.99 -3.46 -7.74
CA SER A 12 0.43 -3.13 -7.57
C SER A 12 0.85 -3.25 -6.10
N LEU A 13 -0.01 -2.81 -5.20
CA LEU A 13 0.26 -2.92 -3.77
C LEU A 13 0.32 -4.38 -3.33
N ALA A 14 -0.58 -5.21 -3.82
CA ALA A 14 -0.60 -6.64 -3.51
C ALA A 14 0.69 -7.32 -3.99
N ASP A 15 1.10 -7.04 -5.22
CA ASP A 15 2.32 -7.61 -5.79
C ASP A 15 3.56 -7.20 -4.99
N ALA A 16 3.64 -5.93 -4.61
CA ALA A 16 4.80 -5.39 -3.92
C ALA A 16 4.91 -5.88 -2.48
N THR A 17 3.79 -6.09 -1.82
CA THR A 17 3.77 -6.44 -0.38
C THR A 17 3.57 -7.92 -0.13
N GLY A 18 3.10 -8.68 -1.12
CA GLY A 18 2.76 -10.08 -0.93
C GLY A 18 1.43 -10.29 -0.23
N ILE A 19 0.70 -9.23 0.06
CA ILE A 19 -0.65 -9.33 0.65
C ILE A 19 -1.64 -9.59 -0.48
N SER A 20 -2.60 -10.49 -0.26
CA SER A 20 -3.56 -10.80 -1.31
C SER A 20 -4.42 -9.58 -1.66
N TYR A 21 -4.74 -9.45 -2.95
CA TYR A 21 -5.62 -8.40 -3.43
C TYR A 21 -6.97 -8.42 -2.71
N SER A 22 -7.51 -9.62 -2.53
CA SER A 22 -8.79 -9.80 -1.86
C SER A 22 -8.78 -9.22 -0.45
N ARG A 23 -7.70 -9.44 0.29
CA ARG A 23 -7.56 -8.93 1.65
C ARG A 23 -7.47 -7.41 1.67
N LEU A 24 -6.69 -6.83 0.76
CA LEU A 24 -6.59 -5.37 0.66
C LEU A 24 -7.93 -4.74 0.31
N ARG A 25 -8.66 -5.35 -0.61
CA ARG A 25 -9.98 -4.88 -0.99
C ARG A 25 -10.95 -4.93 0.19
N LYS A 26 -10.95 -6.03 0.93
CA LYS A 26 -11.81 -6.18 2.10
C LYS A 26 -11.48 -5.16 3.18
N TYR A 27 -10.21 -4.89 3.37
CA TYR A 27 -9.80 -3.87 4.33
C TYR A 27 -10.28 -2.49 3.87
N ALA A 28 -10.09 -2.16 2.61
CA ALA A 28 -10.50 -0.86 2.06
C ALA A 28 -12.00 -0.63 2.15
N THR A 29 -12.81 -1.69 2.01
CA THR A 29 -14.27 -1.59 2.09
C THR A 29 -14.81 -1.74 3.52
N GLY A 30 -13.94 -2.00 4.49
CA GLY A 30 -14.34 -2.11 5.88
C GLY A 30 -14.74 -3.50 6.34
N LEU A 31 -14.68 -4.51 5.46
CA LEU A 31 -15.00 -5.89 5.84
C LEU A 31 -13.95 -6.50 6.77
N VAL A 32 -12.70 -6.07 6.64
CA VAL A 32 -11.63 -6.42 7.56
C VAL A 32 -11.36 -5.20 8.43
N LYS A 33 -11.44 -5.34 9.74
CA LYS A 33 -11.31 -4.21 10.66
C LYS A 33 -9.90 -3.63 10.69
N ASP A 34 -8.89 -4.51 10.64
CA ASP A 34 -7.51 -4.06 10.78
C ASP A 34 -6.57 -5.05 10.10
N LEU A 35 -5.40 -4.54 9.75
CA LEU A 35 -4.32 -5.34 9.19
C LEU A 35 -3.38 -5.77 10.32
N THR A 36 -2.69 -6.90 10.13
CA THR A 36 -1.68 -7.32 11.10
C THR A 36 -0.52 -6.32 11.11
N PRO A 37 0.25 -6.26 12.22
CA PRO A 37 1.43 -5.39 12.26
C PRO A 37 2.41 -5.66 11.13
N GLU A 38 2.58 -6.93 10.74
CA GLU A 38 3.47 -7.29 9.63
C GLU A 38 2.97 -6.71 8.30
N GLU A 39 1.67 -6.81 8.06
CA GLU A 39 1.07 -6.27 6.84
C GLU A 39 1.22 -4.75 6.79
N ARG A 40 0.98 -4.08 7.91
CA ARG A 40 1.14 -2.63 7.98
C ARG A 40 2.57 -2.20 7.71
N GLU A 41 3.53 -2.95 8.24
CA GLU A 41 4.94 -2.63 8.02
C GLU A 41 5.32 -2.79 6.55
N LYS A 42 4.86 -3.86 5.90
CA LYS A 42 5.11 -4.08 4.48
C LYS A 42 4.54 -2.95 3.62
N ILE A 43 3.34 -2.51 3.94
CA ILE A 43 2.71 -1.40 3.24
C ILE A 43 3.48 -0.11 3.47
N TYR A 44 3.93 0.13 4.69
CA TYR A 44 4.73 1.31 5.02
C TYR A 44 6.03 1.33 4.21
N ILE A 45 6.72 0.20 4.13
CA ILE A 45 7.95 0.10 3.35
C ILE A 45 7.66 0.40 1.87
N TYR A 46 6.57 -0.10 1.34
CA TYR A 46 6.16 0.17 -0.03
C TYR A 46 5.96 1.67 -0.26
N PHE A 47 5.25 2.34 0.65
CA PHE A 47 5.01 3.77 0.54
C PHE A 47 6.31 4.57 0.59
N VAL A 48 7.23 4.19 1.44
CA VAL A 48 8.53 4.85 1.54
C VAL A 48 9.29 4.73 0.22
N LYS A 49 9.31 3.54 -0.38
CA LYS A 49 9.98 3.32 -1.65
C LYS A 49 9.36 4.14 -2.78
N VAL A 50 8.03 4.20 -2.84
CA VAL A 50 7.33 5.00 -3.84
C VAL A 50 7.62 6.49 -3.65
N ALA A 51 7.61 6.95 -2.41
CA ALA A 51 7.91 8.34 -2.10
C ALA A 51 9.33 8.71 -2.51
N GLU A 52 10.29 7.82 -2.29
CA GLU A 52 11.68 8.04 -2.69
C GLU A 52 11.81 8.14 -4.21
N LYS A 53 11.13 7.25 -4.95
CA LYS A 53 11.12 7.31 -6.40
C LYS A 53 10.53 8.61 -6.92
N PHE A 54 9.41 9.00 -6.35
CA PHE A 54 8.75 10.25 -6.71
C PHE A 54 9.67 11.45 -6.49
N LYS A 55 10.34 11.46 -5.35
CA LYS A 55 11.27 12.52 -5.01
C LYS A 55 12.47 12.55 -5.97
N ALA A 56 13.02 11.39 -6.31
CA ALA A 56 14.12 11.29 -7.26
C ALA A 56 13.71 11.80 -8.64
N ASP A 57 12.53 11.41 -9.11
CA ASP A 57 12.02 11.86 -10.41
C ASP A 57 11.83 13.37 -10.45
N ASN A 58 11.37 13.96 -9.36
CA ASN A 58 11.19 15.40 -9.28
C ASN A 58 12.50 16.17 -9.19
N ASN A 59 13.56 15.52 -8.76
CA ASN A 59 14.88 16.13 -8.64
C ASN A 59 15.77 15.89 -9.86
N CYS A 60 15.23 15.27 -10.89
CA CYS A 60 15.98 14.89 -12.08
C CYS A 60 16.05 15.97 -13.14
N ASP A 61 15.94 17.20 -12.78
CA ASP A 61 16.04 18.30 -13.76
C ASP A 61 17.48 18.68 -14.06
#